data_4a42deaeb366990ffd84898175c17595
#
_entry.id   4a42deaeb366990ffd84898175c17595
#
_cell.length_a   1.000
_cell.length_b   1.000
_cell.length_c   1.000
_cell.angle_alpha   90.00
_cell.angle_beta   90.00
_cell.angle_gamma   90.00
#
_symmetry.space_group_name_H-M   'P 1'
#
loop_
_entity.id
_entity.type
_entity.pdbx_description
1 polymer ?
#
loop_
_entity_poly.entity_id
_entity_poly.type
_entity_poly.pdbx_seq_one_letter_code
_entity_poly.pdbx_strand_id
1 'polypeptide(L)'
;MDTSNTLLETQKEIERIFNKNQLMFRVKSEFKKEPEIKEIMDKFNIPNDFGYDFLAQMALHKRANIQTIVGLLRHHYDNGQMIVNMIVQCIHADLVDWFDDLRVLVTKFELSKDVQEELDKFQFPLPMVVPPKKVQCNRETGYLLSGGSLILKNNYHEDDICLDHINRVNRIQLKLNMDTTKMVKNQWRNLDKQKIGETWEDFQKRNKAFDKYNSTTLKVMELIDQANDCFYLTHAYDKRGRTYCRGYHINYQGNEWNKAVIEFKNQEIAQ
;
A
#
# COMPACT_ATOMS: atom_id res chain seq x y z
N MET A 1 -24.32 -14.37 18.99
CA MET A 1 -23.10 -13.53 18.97
C MET A 1 -23.48 -12.24 18.28
N ASP A 2 -23.17 -11.11 18.86
CA ASP A 2 -23.60 -9.80 18.35
C ASP A 2 -22.86 -9.51 17.05
N THR A 3 -23.57 -9.38 15.94
CA THR A 3 -23.05 -9.15 14.58
C THR A 3 -22.11 -7.94 14.54
N SER A 4 -22.37 -6.95 15.38
CA SER A 4 -21.55 -5.73 15.50
C SER A 4 -20.16 -6.02 16.07
N ASN A 5 -20.03 -6.92 17.03
CA ASN A 5 -18.73 -7.31 17.58
C ASN A 5 -17.91 -8.10 16.57
N THR A 6 -18.56 -8.96 15.78
CA THR A 6 -17.88 -9.74 14.74
C THR A 6 -17.28 -8.83 13.66
N LEU A 7 -18.04 -7.84 13.18
CA LEU A 7 -17.55 -6.87 12.20
C LEU A 7 -16.41 -6.01 12.74
N LEU A 8 -16.46 -5.63 14.00
CA LEU A 8 -15.38 -4.87 14.64
C LEU A 8 -14.07 -5.68 14.69
N GLU A 9 -14.14 -6.96 15.04
CA GLU A 9 -12.96 -7.83 15.04
C GLU A 9 -12.46 -8.07 13.61
N THR A 10 -13.35 -8.29 12.64
CA THR A 10 -12.97 -8.38 11.21
C THR A 10 -12.23 -7.12 10.75
N GLN A 11 -12.71 -5.92 11.12
CA GLN A 11 -12.03 -4.68 10.80
C GLN A 11 -10.63 -4.60 11.43
N LYS A 12 -10.51 -5.01 12.69
CA LYS A 12 -9.19 -5.03 13.36
C LYS A 12 -8.22 -6.00 12.68
N GLU A 13 -8.70 -7.17 12.25
CA GLU A 13 -7.87 -8.13 11.50
C GLU A 13 -7.42 -7.55 10.16
N ILE A 14 -8.33 -6.95 9.39
CA ILE A 14 -8.00 -6.24 8.15
C ILE A 14 -6.92 -5.19 8.41
N GLU A 15 -7.07 -4.35 9.46
CA GLU A 15 -6.09 -3.32 9.79
C GLU A 15 -4.74 -3.87 10.27
N ARG A 16 -4.73 -5.01 10.96
CA ARG A 16 -3.47 -5.69 11.33
C ARG A 16 -2.72 -6.16 10.09
N ILE A 17 -3.42 -6.73 9.09
CA ILE A 17 -2.81 -7.28 7.89
C ILE A 17 -2.19 -6.17 7.03
N PHE A 18 -2.90 -5.07 6.73
CA PHE A 18 -2.35 -4.00 5.90
C PHE A 18 -1.43 -3.02 6.67
N ASN A 19 -1.19 -3.27 7.94
CA ASN A 19 -0.21 -2.49 8.69
C ASN A 19 1.20 -2.78 8.14
N LYS A 20 1.90 -1.73 7.69
CA LYS A 20 3.26 -1.86 7.15
C LYS A 20 4.21 -2.63 8.08
N ASN A 21 4.04 -2.49 9.40
CA ASN A 21 4.88 -3.19 10.36
C ASN A 21 4.66 -4.72 10.32
N GLN A 22 3.43 -5.17 10.12
CA GLN A 22 3.13 -6.60 9.98
C GLN A 22 3.64 -7.16 8.65
N LEU A 23 3.46 -6.44 7.55
CA LEU A 23 4.04 -6.80 6.26
C LEU A 23 5.58 -6.87 6.32
N MET A 24 6.22 -5.92 6.99
CA MET A 24 7.67 -5.95 7.23
C MET A 24 8.09 -7.20 8.00
N PHE A 25 7.38 -7.53 9.08
CA PHE A 25 7.66 -8.74 9.85
C PHE A 25 7.50 -10.00 9.01
N ARG A 26 6.43 -10.09 8.22
CA ARG A 26 6.15 -11.22 7.31
C ARG A 26 7.27 -11.41 6.28
N VAL A 27 7.68 -10.32 5.62
CA VAL A 27 8.75 -10.34 4.61
C VAL A 27 10.10 -10.69 5.25
N LYS A 28 10.41 -10.12 6.43
CA LYS A 28 11.63 -10.50 7.18
C LYS A 28 11.66 -11.98 7.51
N SER A 29 10.52 -12.56 7.92
CA SER A 29 10.44 -13.98 8.26
C SER A 29 10.71 -14.89 7.05
N GLU A 30 10.41 -14.43 5.84
CA GLU A 30 10.73 -15.12 4.60
C GLU A 30 12.25 -15.18 4.40
N PHE A 31 12.92 -14.02 4.43
CA PHE A 31 14.38 -13.97 4.28
C PHE A 31 15.15 -14.72 5.37
N LYS A 32 14.63 -14.76 6.61
CA LYS A 32 15.26 -15.52 7.71
C LYS A 32 15.23 -17.04 7.51
N LYS A 33 14.36 -17.54 6.65
CA LYS A 33 14.29 -18.98 6.31
C LYS A 33 15.33 -19.40 5.29
N GLU A 34 15.96 -18.44 4.59
CA GLU A 34 16.95 -18.70 3.55
C GLU A 34 18.37 -18.65 4.13
N PRO A 35 19.03 -19.82 4.35
CA PRO A 35 20.38 -19.87 4.94
C PRO A 35 21.44 -19.13 4.12
N GLU A 36 21.32 -19.18 2.78
CA GLU A 36 22.24 -18.52 1.85
C GLU A 36 22.31 -17.01 2.08
N ILE A 37 21.19 -16.36 2.38
CA ILE A 37 21.15 -14.92 2.67
C ILE A 37 21.96 -14.61 3.92
N LYS A 38 21.85 -15.45 4.95
CA LYS A 38 22.62 -15.29 6.18
C LYS A 38 24.12 -15.48 5.92
N GLU A 39 24.52 -16.51 5.17
CA GLU A 39 25.91 -16.76 4.81
C GLU A 39 26.51 -15.58 4.03
N ILE A 40 25.78 -15.02 3.08
CA ILE A 40 26.20 -13.82 2.34
C ILE A 40 26.38 -12.63 3.29
N MET A 41 25.42 -12.36 4.18
CA MET A 41 25.53 -11.26 5.14
C MET A 41 26.73 -11.42 6.07
N ASP A 42 26.97 -12.62 6.59
CA ASP A 42 28.12 -12.93 7.46
C ASP A 42 29.46 -12.73 6.70
N LYS A 43 29.55 -13.18 5.46
CA LYS A 43 30.72 -13.01 4.59
C LYS A 43 31.07 -11.55 4.33
N PHE A 44 30.07 -10.68 4.18
CA PHE A 44 30.28 -9.26 3.90
C PHE A 44 30.17 -8.36 5.15
N ASN A 45 30.19 -8.95 6.35
CA ASN A 45 30.08 -8.24 7.63
C ASN A 45 28.85 -7.32 7.72
N ILE A 46 27.70 -7.76 7.17
CA ILE A 46 26.43 -7.08 7.25
C ILE A 46 25.70 -7.59 8.51
N PRO A 47 25.38 -6.74 9.49
CA PRO A 47 24.60 -7.17 10.66
C PRO A 47 23.25 -7.76 10.22
N ASN A 48 22.92 -8.95 10.71
CA ASN A 48 21.74 -9.69 10.26
C ASN A 48 20.44 -8.90 10.38
N ASP A 49 20.23 -8.20 11.51
CA ASP A 49 19.02 -7.39 11.69
C ASP A 49 18.93 -6.24 10.68
N PHE A 50 20.05 -5.58 10.39
CA PHE A 50 20.11 -4.55 9.35
C PHE A 50 19.84 -5.15 7.98
N GLY A 51 20.49 -6.26 7.63
CA GLY A 51 20.34 -6.91 6.32
C GLY A 51 18.93 -7.35 6.05
N TYR A 52 18.26 -7.98 7.01
CA TYR A 52 16.87 -8.40 6.88
C TYR A 52 15.92 -7.20 6.78
N ASP A 53 16.15 -6.11 7.52
CA ASP A 53 15.36 -4.88 7.41
C ASP A 53 15.55 -4.22 6.04
N PHE A 54 16.79 -4.15 5.56
CA PHE A 54 17.12 -3.63 4.25
C PHE A 54 16.42 -4.42 3.14
N LEU A 55 16.55 -5.75 3.13
CA LEU A 55 15.89 -6.61 2.14
C LEU A 55 14.37 -6.48 2.18
N ALA A 56 13.78 -6.41 3.37
CA ALA A 56 12.34 -6.24 3.51
C ALA A 56 11.86 -4.86 3.01
N GLN A 57 12.61 -3.78 3.27
CA GLN A 57 12.31 -2.47 2.70
C GLN A 57 12.42 -2.49 1.17
N MET A 58 13.45 -3.13 0.64
CA MET A 58 13.62 -3.28 -0.81
C MET A 58 12.50 -4.12 -1.44
N ALA A 59 12.03 -5.18 -0.77
CA ALA A 59 10.87 -5.97 -1.21
C ALA A 59 9.60 -5.14 -1.36
N LEU A 60 9.34 -4.23 -0.40
CA LEU A 60 8.18 -3.33 -0.42
C LEU A 60 8.30 -2.25 -1.50
N HIS A 61 9.49 -1.71 -1.70
CA HIS A 61 9.71 -0.58 -2.61
C HIS A 61 10.07 -1.02 -4.03
N LYS A 62 10.65 -2.21 -4.20
CA LYS A 62 11.23 -2.77 -5.45
C LYS A 62 12.28 -1.89 -6.11
N ARG A 63 12.14 -0.58 -6.00
CA ARG A 63 13.06 0.44 -6.47
C ARG A 63 12.99 1.65 -5.55
N ALA A 64 14.12 2.10 -5.04
CA ALA A 64 14.19 3.25 -4.14
C ALA A 64 15.50 4.02 -4.29
N ASN A 65 15.47 5.34 -4.06
CA ASN A 65 16.69 6.11 -3.91
C ASN A 65 17.33 5.85 -2.54
N ILE A 66 18.62 6.09 -2.46
CA ILE A 66 19.42 5.83 -1.26
C ILE A 66 18.88 6.63 -0.05
N GLN A 67 18.48 7.89 -0.24
CA GLN A 67 17.99 8.74 0.84
C GLN A 67 16.72 8.18 1.48
N THR A 68 15.82 7.61 0.68
CA THR A 68 14.59 6.95 1.17
C THR A 68 14.95 5.77 2.06
N ILE A 69 15.85 4.90 1.59
CA ILE A 69 16.26 3.70 2.36
C ILE A 69 17.02 4.09 3.63
N VAL A 70 17.92 5.07 3.55
CA VAL A 70 18.60 5.63 4.74
C VAL A 70 17.58 6.13 5.77
N GLY A 71 16.56 6.87 5.34
CA GLY A 71 15.49 7.34 6.22
C GLY A 71 14.71 6.21 6.90
N LEU A 72 14.41 5.14 6.16
CA LEU A 72 13.67 3.97 6.66
C LEU A 72 14.47 3.11 7.64
N LEU A 73 15.81 3.08 7.49
CA LEU A 73 16.72 2.29 8.33
C LEU A 73 17.38 3.11 9.44
N ARG A 74 16.92 4.35 9.67
CA ARG A 74 17.52 5.28 10.63
C ARG A 74 17.58 4.74 12.07
N HIS A 75 16.73 3.80 12.40
CA HIS A 75 16.68 3.18 13.72
C HIS A 75 17.86 2.22 14.02
N HIS A 76 18.64 1.83 13.01
CA HIS A 76 19.82 0.97 13.21
C HIS A 76 21.06 1.74 13.64
N TYR A 77 21.21 2.98 13.18
CA TYR A 77 22.41 3.81 13.45
C TYR A 77 22.04 5.29 13.56
N ASP A 78 22.66 5.98 14.51
CA ASP A 78 22.47 7.42 14.69
C ASP A 78 23.06 8.24 13.53
N ASN A 79 24.13 7.71 12.92
CA ASN A 79 24.80 8.37 11.80
C ASN A 79 24.32 7.79 10.45
N GLY A 80 23.72 8.65 9.62
CA GLY A 80 23.26 8.29 8.28
C GLY A 80 24.36 7.77 7.35
N GLN A 81 25.61 8.22 7.53
CA GLN A 81 26.74 7.72 6.73
C GLN A 81 27.04 6.24 7.02
N MET A 82 26.86 5.78 8.25
CA MET A 82 27.01 4.36 8.58
C MET A 82 25.98 3.52 7.86
N ILE A 83 24.74 4.00 7.75
CA ILE A 83 23.68 3.31 6.99
C ILE A 83 24.06 3.23 5.51
N VAL A 84 24.56 4.32 4.92
CA VAL A 84 25.02 4.32 3.53
C VAL A 84 26.15 3.30 3.34
N ASN A 85 27.12 3.24 4.25
CA ASN A 85 28.22 2.27 4.19
C ASN A 85 27.68 0.83 4.22
N MET A 86 26.68 0.53 5.06
CA MET A 86 26.05 -0.79 5.11
C MET A 86 25.26 -1.11 3.82
N ILE A 87 24.59 -0.12 3.24
CA ILE A 87 23.90 -0.28 1.94
C ILE A 87 24.94 -0.60 0.85
N VAL A 88 26.10 0.06 0.84
CA VAL A 88 27.20 -0.24 -0.09
C VAL A 88 27.70 -1.67 0.10
N GLN A 89 27.81 -2.17 1.33
CA GLN A 89 28.13 -3.59 1.56
C GLN A 89 27.05 -4.52 0.99
N CYS A 90 25.76 -4.18 1.10
CA CYS A 90 24.68 -4.95 0.49
C CYS A 90 24.77 -4.97 -1.04
N ILE A 91 25.20 -3.88 -1.68
CA ILE A 91 25.48 -3.83 -3.13
C ILE A 91 26.65 -4.73 -3.49
N HIS A 92 27.79 -4.64 -2.75
CA HIS A 92 28.97 -5.50 -2.97
C HIS A 92 28.67 -6.99 -2.71
N ALA A 93 27.74 -7.28 -1.80
CA ALA A 93 27.24 -8.61 -1.53
C ALA A 93 26.25 -9.14 -2.59
N ASP A 94 26.00 -8.36 -3.62
CA ASP A 94 25.08 -8.67 -4.72
C ASP A 94 23.62 -8.93 -4.27
N LEU A 95 23.21 -8.34 -3.15
CA LEU A 95 21.85 -8.44 -2.63
C LEU A 95 20.87 -7.54 -3.38
N VAL A 96 21.35 -6.45 -3.98
CA VAL A 96 20.58 -5.50 -4.78
C VAL A 96 21.45 -4.93 -5.90
N ASP A 97 20.80 -4.46 -6.97
CA ASP A 97 21.47 -3.70 -8.03
C ASP A 97 21.49 -2.20 -7.72
N TRP A 98 22.58 -1.56 -8.11
CA TRP A 98 22.72 -0.11 -8.11
C TRP A 98 22.78 0.44 -9.53
N PHE A 99 21.88 1.36 -9.84
CA PHE A 99 21.85 2.07 -11.13
C PHE A 99 22.31 3.50 -10.94
N ASP A 100 23.55 3.78 -11.36
CA ASP A 100 24.22 5.06 -11.12
C ASP A 100 23.54 6.24 -11.82
N ASP A 101 23.15 6.07 -13.09
CA ASP A 101 22.46 7.09 -13.89
C ASP A 101 21.17 7.60 -13.22
N LEU A 102 20.47 6.70 -12.55
CA LEU A 102 19.18 6.99 -11.90
C LEU A 102 19.30 7.19 -10.39
N ARG A 103 20.47 6.90 -9.82
CA ARG A 103 20.76 6.92 -8.38
C ARG A 103 19.75 6.14 -7.55
N VAL A 104 19.43 4.93 -8.00
CA VAL A 104 18.45 4.07 -7.37
C VAL A 104 18.98 2.65 -7.13
N LEU A 105 18.51 2.07 -6.02
CA LEU A 105 18.62 0.66 -5.71
C LEU A 105 17.45 -0.09 -6.34
N VAL A 106 17.69 -1.28 -6.88
CA VAL A 106 16.66 -2.15 -7.46
C VAL A 106 16.82 -3.55 -6.90
N THR A 107 15.72 -4.20 -6.58
CA THR A 107 15.72 -5.58 -6.08
C THR A 107 16.12 -6.56 -7.16
N LYS A 108 16.95 -7.56 -6.78
CA LYS A 108 17.35 -8.70 -7.62
C LYS A 108 16.59 -9.98 -7.29
N PHE A 109 15.98 -10.04 -6.12
CA PHE A 109 15.30 -11.22 -5.62
C PHE A 109 13.81 -11.20 -5.91
N GLU A 110 13.21 -12.37 -6.00
CA GLU A 110 11.77 -12.58 -6.01
C GLU A 110 11.33 -13.18 -4.69
N LEU A 111 10.18 -12.74 -4.19
CA LEU A 111 9.55 -13.34 -3.01
C LEU A 111 8.78 -14.59 -3.42
N SER A 112 8.53 -15.48 -2.46
CA SER A 112 7.58 -16.57 -2.68
C SER A 112 6.23 -16.02 -3.15
N LYS A 113 5.54 -16.80 -3.97
CA LYS A 113 4.28 -16.37 -4.59
C LYS A 113 3.25 -15.93 -3.54
N ASP A 114 3.17 -16.67 -2.43
CA ASP A 114 2.20 -16.40 -1.37
C ASP A 114 2.49 -15.06 -0.67
N VAL A 115 3.77 -14.80 -0.34
CA VAL A 115 4.18 -13.53 0.28
C VAL A 115 4.00 -12.36 -0.69
N GLN A 116 4.29 -12.57 -1.98
CA GLN A 116 4.07 -11.54 -2.98
C GLN A 116 2.58 -11.21 -3.15
N GLU A 117 1.68 -12.19 -3.10
CA GLU A 117 0.24 -11.98 -3.14
C GLU A 117 -0.28 -11.23 -1.90
N GLU A 118 0.24 -11.54 -0.72
CA GLU A 118 -0.06 -10.79 0.51
C GLU A 118 0.37 -9.33 0.38
N LEU A 119 1.60 -9.06 -0.08
CA LEU A 119 2.07 -7.70 -0.30
C LEU A 119 1.18 -6.94 -1.30
N ASP A 120 0.83 -7.57 -2.40
CA ASP A 120 0.03 -6.93 -3.45
C ASP A 120 -1.37 -6.53 -2.95
N LYS A 121 -2.00 -7.34 -2.09
CA LYS A 121 -3.31 -7.04 -1.51
C LYS A 121 -3.25 -5.98 -0.40
N PHE A 122 -2.27 -6.09 0.48
CA PHE A 122 -2.25 -5.39 1.77
C PHE A 122 -1.22 -4.28 1.87
N GLN A 123 -0.44 -4.02 0.83
CA GLN A 123 0.52 -2.91 0.77
C GLN A 123 -0.15 -1.54 0.89
N PHE A 124 -1.40 -1.42 0.44
CA PHE A 124 -2.16 -0.18 0.46
C PHE A 124 -3.32 -0.26 1.47
N PRO A 125 -3.74 0.88 2.03
CA PRO A 125 -4.89 0.91 2.91
C PRO A 125 -6.15 0.36 2.24
N LEU A 126 -6.86 -0.52 2.97
CA LEU A 126 -8.12 -1.10 2.54
C LEU A 126 -9.30 -0.25 3.03
N PRO A 127 -10.48 -0.37 2.39
CA PRO A 127 -11.72 0.17 2.93
C PRO A 127 -12.02 -0.41 4.32
N MET A 128 -12.84 0.30 5.08
CA MET A 128 -13.31 -0.17 6.38
C MET A 128 -14.68 -0.83 6.26
N VAL A 129 -14.88 -1.94 6.94
CA VAL A 129 -16.16 -2.65 7.01
C VAL A 129 -17.02 -2.19 8.21
N VAL A 130 -16.49 -1.29 9.00
CA VAL A 130 -17.20 -0.57 10.09
C VAL A 130 -17.01 0.94 9.92
N PRO A 131 -17.87 1.77 10.50
CA PRO A 131 -17.71 3.22 10.43
C PRO A 131 -16.34 3.67 10.97
N PRO A 132 -15.62 4.53 10.25
CA PRO A 132 -14.39 5.12 10.74
C PRO A 132 -14.56 5.85 12.08
N LYS A 133 -13.52 5.82 12.92
CA LYS A 133 -13.48 6.67 14.12
C LYS A 133 -13.63 8.13 13.75
N LYS A 134 -14.32 8.89 14.63
CA LYS A 134 -14.35 10.35 14.51
C LYS A 134 -12.93 10.89 14.68
N VAL A 135 -12.44 11.57 13.64
CA VAL A 135 -11.13 12.22 13.64
C VAL A 135 -11.24 13.51 14.46
N GLN A 136 -10.33 13.70 15.40
CA GLN A 136 -10.31 14.84 16.34
C GLN A 136 -9.11 15.76 16.13
N CYS A 137 -8.06 15.29 15.45
CA CYS A 137 -6.87 16.08 15.16
C CYS A 137 -6.17 15.63 13.87
N ASN A 138 -5.19 16.41 13.44
CA ASN A 138 -4.42 16.17 12.20
C ASN A 138 -3.56 14.90 12.22
N ARG A 139 -3.40 14.26 13.37
CA ARG A 139 -2.57 13.06 13.59
C ARG A 139 -3.37 11.77 13.61
N GLU A 140 -4.63 11.82 13.23
CA GLU A 140 -5.55 10.67 13.16
C GLU A 140 -5.92 10.34 11.71
N THR A 141 -6.42 9.13 11.48
CA THR A 141 -6.74 8.65 10.12
C THR A 141 -8.19 8.19 9.97
N GLY A 142 -8.90 8.00 11.07
CA GLY A 142 -10.21 7.34 11.10
C GLY A 142 -10.15 5.82 11.22
N TYR A 143 -9.01 5.18 10.98
CA TYR A 143 -8.81 3.75 11.23
C TYR A 143 -8.82 3.42 12.74
N LEU A 144 -9.14 2.15 13.08
CA LEU A 144 -9.25 1.73 14.49
C LEU A 144 -7.90 1.57 15.16
N LEU A 145 -6.92 0.99 14.46
CA LEU A 145 -5.61 0.63 14.97
C LEU A 145 -4.49 1.45 14.32
N SER A 146 -4.70 1.88 13.07
CA SER A 146 -3.66 2.55 12.30
C SER A 146 -3.68 4.05 12.56
N GLY A 147 -2.62 4.56 13.18
CA GLY A 147 -2.33 5.98 13.30
C GLY A 147 -1.80 6.58 12.00
N GLY A 148 -1.54 7.87 11.99
CA GLY A 148 -0.92 8.56 10.87
C GLY A 148 -1.34 10.02 10.77
N SER A 149 -1.07 10.64 9.64
CA SER A 149 -1.46 12.02 9.36
C SER A 149 -2.74 12.09 8.54
N LEU A 150 -3.60 13.05 8.88
CA LEU A 150 -4.74 13.42 8.03
C LEU A 150 -4.31 14.17 6.76
N ILE A 151 -3.04 14.55 6.67
CA ILE A 151 -2.46 15.22 5.52
C ILE A 151 -1.59 14.22 4.76
N LEU A 152 -1.78 14.13 3.45
CA LEU A 152 -1.05 13.19 2.59
C LEU A 152 0.46 13.32 2.72
N LYS A 153 1.18 12.23 2.50
CA LYS A 153 2.64 12.09 2.63
C LYS A 153 3.16 12.29 4.06
N ASN A 154 2.34 11.97 5.06
CA ASN A 154 2.67 12.13 6.48
C ASN A 154 3.16 13.55 6.83
N ASN A 155 2.61 14.55 6.16
CA ASN A 155 2.87 15.93 6.54
C ASN A 155 2.06 16.26 7.79
N TYR A 156 2.73 16.87 8.76
CA TYR A 156 2.10 17.33 10.00
C TYR A 156 2.22 18.84 10.09
N HIS A 157 1.15 19.50 10.48
CA HIS A 157 1.13 20.89 10.87
C HIS A 157 0.08 21.09 11.98
N GLU A 158 0.20 22.17 12.71
CA GLU A 158 -0.71 22.50 13.80
C GLU A 158 -1.89 23.40 13.34
N ASP A 159 -1.85 23.85 12.09
CA ASP A 159 -2.90 24.70 11.53
C ASP A 159 -4.24 23.96 11.49
N ASP A 160 -5.31 24.73 11.57
CA ASP A 160 -6.68 24.22 11.50
C ASP A 160 -6.98 23.63 10.12
N ILE A 161 -7.69 22.49 10.14
CA ILE A 161 -8.23 21.84 8.94
C ILE A 161 -9.68 21.46 9.20
N CYS A 162 -10.49 21.35 8.14
CA CYS A 162 -11.91 21.05 8.27
C CYS A 162 -12.14 19.58 8.66
N LEU A 163 -12.07 19.26 9.95
CA LEU A 163 -12.32 17.92 10.49
C LEU A 163 -13.78 17.48 10.29
N ASP A 164 -14.74 18.41 10.35
CA ASP A 164 -16.14 18.11 10.14
C ASP A 164 -16.42 17.57 8.73
N HIS A 165 -15.77 18.14 7.73
CA HIS A 165 -15.88 17.61 6.37
C HIS A 165 -15.36 16.17 6.28
N ILE A 166 -14.14 15.91 6.81
CA ILE A 166 -13.57 14.56 6.81
C ILE A 166 -14.47 13.58 7.55
N ASN A 167 -14.96 13.94 8.73
CA ASN A 167 -15.83 13.08 9.51
C ASN A 167 -17.17 12.80 8.81
N ARG A 168 -17.68 13.76 8.03
CA ARG A 168 -18.89 13.58 7.22
C ARG A 168 -18.66 12.62 6.07
N VAL A 169 -17.61 12.84 5.27
CA VAL A 169 -17.35 11.98 4.09
C VAL A 169 -16.91 10.57 4.50
N ASN A 170 -16.21 10.41 5.63
CA ASN A 170 -15.83 9.11 6.16
C ASN A 170 -17.02 8.26 6.61
N ARG A 171 -18.18 8.86 6.88
CA ARG A 171 -19.39 8.14 7.31
C ARG A 171 -20.31 7.73 6.17
N ILE A 172 -19.98 8.08 4.95
CA ILE A 172 -20.76 7.68 3.79
C ILE A 172 -20.66 6.16 3.63
N GLN A 173 -21.81 5.51 3.65
CA GLN A 173 -21.92 4.07 3.40
C GLN A 173 -21.90 3.81 1.91
N LEU A 174 -20.97 2.97 1.50
CA LEU A 174 -20.78 2.56 0.11
C LEU A 174 -20.99 1.05 0.00
N LYS A 175 -21.32 0.57 -1.18
CA LYS A 175 -21.37 -0.85 -1.52
C LYS A 175 -20.68 -1.10 -2.86
N LEU A 176 -20.26 -2.32 -3.10
CA LEU A 176 -19.73 -2.78 -4.37
C LEU A 176 -20.84 -3.34 -5.24
N ASN A 177 -20.91 -2.91 -6.48
CA ASN A 177 -21.73 -3.56 -7.50
C ASN A 177 -20.87 -4.61 -8.22
N MET A 178 -20.86 -5.83 -7.68
CA MET A 178 -20.07 -6.93 -8.21
C MET A 178 -20.53 -7.39 -9.60
N ASP A 179 -21.77 -7.17 -9.99
CA ASP A 179 -22.26 -7.46 -11.33
C ASP A 179 -21.66 -6.48 -12.35
N THR A 180 -21.53 -5.21 -12.00
CA THR A 180 -20.82 -4.23 -12.85
C THR A 180 -19.37 -4.64 -13.09
N THR A 181 -18.69 -5.27 -12.14
CA THR A 181 -17.30 -5.75 -12.35
C THR A 181 -17.20 -6.79 -13.46
N LYS A 182 -18.26 -7.57 -13.69
CA LYS A 182 -18.34 -8.60 -14.75
C LYS A 182 -18.75 -8.00 -16.10
N MET A 183 -19.61 -6.98 -16.08
CA MET A 183 -20.19 -6.37 -17.27
C MET A 183 -19.27 -5.32 -17.90
N VAL A 184 -18.53 -4.58 -17.09
CA VAL A 184 -17.65 -3.48 -17.53
C VAL A 184 -16.19 -3.89 -17.40
N LYS A 185 -15.46 -3.87 -18.51
CA LYS A 185 -14.03 -4.20 -18.49
C LYS A 185 -13.24 -3.07 -17.85
N ASN A 186 -12.47 -3.41 -16.81
CA ASN A 186 -11.47 -2.49 -16.27
C ASN A 186 -10.34 -2.28 -17.28
N GLN A 187 -9.93 -1.03 -17.46
CA GLN A 187 -8.82 -0.72 -18.37
C GLN A 187 -8.14 0.59 -18.00
N TRP A 188 -6.83 0.64 -18.20
CA TRP A 188 -6.08 1.89 -18.21
C TRP A 188 -6.05 2.48 -19.62
N ARG A 189 -5.85 3.78 -19.71
CA ARG A 189 -5.66 4.43 -21.01
C ARG A 189 -4.42 3.89 -21.73
N ASN A 190 -4.50 3.71 -23.02
CA ASN A 190 -3.39 3.29 -23.90
C ASN A 190 -2.82 1.87 -23.59
N LEU A 191 -3.64 0.92 -23.11
CA LEU A 191 -3.23 -0.48 -22.99
C LEU A 191 -3.31 -1.25 -24.33
N ASP A 192 -3.98 -0.68 -25.31
CA ASP A 192 -4.22 -1.25 -26.65
C ASP A 192 -3.03 -1.05 -27.60
N LYS A 193 -2.16 -0.08 -27.32
CA LYS A 193 -1.04 0.27 -28.19
C LYS A 193 0.16 0.83 -27.42
N GLN A 194 1.32 0.76 -28.06
CA GLN A 194 2.54 1.39 -27.58
C GLN A 194 2.40 2.92 -27.56
N LYS A 195 3.02 3.56 -26.59
CA LYS A 195 3.21 5.00 -26.55
C LYS A 195 4.34 5.41 -27.50
N ILE A 196 4.36 6.67 -27.91
CA ILE A 196 5.46 7.22 -28.72
C ILE A 196 6.77 7.08 -27.93
N GLY A 197 7.77 6.40 -28.54
CA GLY A 197 9.06 6.15 -27.93
C GLY A 197 9.11 4.97 -26.93
N GLU A 198 8.01 4.25 -26.73
CA GLU A 198 7.97 3.08 -25.86
C GLU A 198 8.46 1.83 -26.61
N THR A 199 9.35 1.05 -25.99
CA THR A 199 9.76 -0.25 -26.55
C THR A 199 8.64 -1.28 -26.44
N TRP A 200 8.68 -2.35 -27.23
CA TRP A 200 7.75 -3.46 -27.09
C TRP A 200 7.80 -4.13 -25.73
N GLU A 201 8.99 -4.25 -25.17
CA GLU A 201 9.20 -4.82 -23.85
C GLU A 201 8.56 -3.96 -22.74
N ASP A 202 8.69 -2.64 -22.81
CA ASP A 202 8.07 -1.72 -21.85
C ASP A 202 6.54 -1.73 -21.97
N PHE A 203 6.03 -1.82 -23.19
CA PHE A 203 4.60 -2.01 -23.43
C PHE A 203 4.09 -3.31 -22.79
N GLN A 204 4.80 -4.43 -22.99
CA GLN A 204 4.43 -5.71 -22.35
C GLN A 204 4.52 -5.63 -20.81
N LYS A 205 5.56 -5.00 -20.26
CA LYS A 205 5.68 -4.78 -18.81
C LYS A 205 4.50 -3.97 -18.27
N ARG A 206 4.06 -2.96 -18.99
CA ARG A 206 2.92 -2.11 -18.62
C ARG A 206 1.60 -2.90 -18.64
N ASN A 207 1.38 -3.73 -19.63
CA ASN A 207 0.21 -4.61 -19.69
C ASN A 207 0.21 -5.63 -18.54
N LYS A 208 1.33 -6.31 -18.27
CA LYS A 208 1.48 -7.23 -17.14
C LYS A 208 1.24 -6.53 -15.80
N ALA A 209 1.72 -5.29 -15.63
CA ALA A 209 1.48 -4.50 -14.42
C ALA A 209 -0.02 -4.19 -14.25
N PHE A 210 -0.73 -3.89 -15.33
CA PHE A 210 -2.16 -3.69 -15.30
C PHE A 210 -2.92 -4.99 -14.96
N ASP A 211 -2.59 -6.10 -15.59
CA ASP A 211 -3.23 -7.39 -15.32
C ASP A 211 -3.08 -7.79 -13.85
N LYS A 212 -1.89 -7.59 -13.30
CA LYS A 212 -1.61 -7.78 -11.88
C LYS A 212 -2.47 -6.87 -11.00
N TYR A 213 -2.51 -5.56 -11.31
CA TYR A 213 -3.34 -4.59 -10.58
C TYR A 213 -4.82 -4.99 -10.64
N ASN A 214 -5.33 -5.34 -11.82
CA ASN A 214 -6.72 -5.70 -12.01
C ASN A 214 -7.09 -6.96 -11.22
N SER A 215 -6.28 -8.02 -11.32
CA SER A 215 -6.47 -9.26 -10.57
C SER A 215 -6.46 -9.02 -9.05
N THR A 216 -5.51 -8.23 -8.56
CA THR A 216 -5.43 -7.90 -7.13
C THR A 216 -6.63 -7.07 -6.68
N THR A 217 -7.07 -6.10 -7.50
CA THR A 217 -8.24 -5.26 -7.20
C THR A 217 -9.51 -6.10 -7.06
N LEU A 218 -9.73 -7.07 -7.95
CA LEU A 218 -10.89 -7.97 -7.85
C LEU A 218 -10.83 -8.81 -6.56
N LYS A 219 -9.67 -9.37 -6.21
CA LYS A 219 -9.49 -10.12 -4.95
C LYS A 219 -9.77 -9.25 -3.71
N VAL A 220 -9.37 -7.98 -3.73
CA VAL A 220 -9.65 -7.03 -2.63
C VAL A 220 -11.13 -6.68 -2.59
N MET A 221 -11.79 -6.49 -3.73
CA MET A 221 -13.23 -6.26 -3.79
C MET A 221 -14.02 -7.44 -3.23
N GLU A 222 -13.68 -8.67 -3.63
CA GLU A 222 -14.28 -9.89 -3.09
C GLU A 222 -14.11 -10.00 -1.56
N LEU A 223 -12.93 -9.66 -1.04
CA LEU A 223 -12.66 -9.68 0.40
C LEU A 223 -13.57 -8.69 1.16
N ILE A 224 -13.75 -7.48 0.63
CA ILE A 224 -14.58 -6.45 1.27
C ILE A 224 -16.08 -6.82 1.15
N ASP A 225 -16.52 -7.29 -0.02
CA ASP A 225 -17.90 -7.69 -0.27
C ASP A 225 -18.34 -8.87 0.63
N GLN A 226 -17.45 -9.85 0.82
CA GLN A 226 -17.67 -10.99 1.72
C GLN A 226 -17.68 -10.59 3.20
N ALA A 227 -16.93 -9.55 3.58
CA ALA A 227 -16.84 -9.13 4.97
C ALA A 227 -18.10 -8.39 5.45
N ASN A 228 -18.70 -7.55 4.62
CA ASN A 228 -19.93 -6.82 4.92
C ASN A 228 -20.60 -6.33 3.63
N ASP A 229 -21.92 -6.13 3.67
CA ASP A 229 -22.72 -5.60 2.56
C ASP A 229 -22.54 -4.10 2.31
N CYS A 230 -21.78 -3.44 3.16
CA CYS A 230 -21.35 -2.05 2.97
C CYS A 230 -19.95 -1.82 3.53
N PHE A 231 -19.30 -0.78 3.01
CA PHE A 231 -17.99 -0.36 3.46
C PHE A 231 -17.87 1.16 3.54
N TYR A 232 -16.77 1.62 4.11
CA TYR A 232 -16.47 3.04 4.29
C TYR A 232 -15.06 3.32 3.76
N LEU A 233 -14.85 4.53 3.27
CA LEU A 233 -13.54 5.00 2.83
C LEU A 233 -13.06 6.11 3.76
N THR A 234 -11.80 6.04 4.16
CA THR A 234 -11.15 7.12 4.88
C THR A 234 -10.56 8.13 3.90
N HIS A 235 -10.48 9.38 4.32
CA HIS A 235 -10.01 10.49 3.49
C HIS A 235 -8.85 11.23 4.15
N ALA A 236 -8.10 11.98 3.35
CA ALA A 236 -7.04 12.86 3.78
C ALA A 236 -7.01 14.11 2.93
N TYR A 237 -6.37 15.17 3.43
CA TYR A 237 -6.12 16.39 2.69
C TYR A 237 -4.74 16.39 2.01
N ASP A 238 -4.61 17.03 0.86
CA ASP A 238 -3.30 17.48 0.39
C ASP A 238 -2.93 18.82 1.05
N LYS A 239 -1.70 19.30 0.81
CA LYS A 239 -1.23 20.59 1.33
C LYS A 239 -2.04 21.81 0.83
N ARG A 240 -2.88 21.63 -0.18
CA ARG A 240 -3.74 22.68 -0.76
C ARG A 240 -5.18 22.60 -0.26
N GLY A 241 -5.46 21.72 0.71
CA GLY A 241 -6.79 21.51 1.27
C GLY A 241 -7.76 20.68 0.42
N ARG A 242 -7.27 19.98 -0.60
CA ARG A 242 -8.12 19.10 -1.40
C ARG A 242 -8.25 17.74 -0.73
N THR A 243 -9.47 17.21 -0.73
CA THR A 243 -9.80 15.91 -0.13
C THR A 243 -9.51 14.76 -1.10
N TYR A 244 -8.81 13.74 -0.61
CA TYR A 244 -8.50 12.51 -1.33
C TYR A 244 -8.93 11.29 -0.54
N CYS A 245 -9.56 10.34 -1.24
CA CYS A 245 -9.78 8.99 -0.72
C CYS A 245 -8.44 8.27 -0.55
N ARG A 246 -8.27 7.59 0.59
CA ARG A 246 -7.06 6.80 0.88
C ARG A 246 -7.04 5.43 0.20
N GLY A 247 -8.15 4.99 -0.35
CA GLY A 247 -8.23 3.72 -1.06
C GLY A 247 -7.34 3.69 -2.30
N TYR A 248 -6.75 2.53 -2.56
CA TYR A 248 -5.97 2.27 -3.79
C TYR A 248 -6.73 1.36 -4.74
N HIS A 249 -7.10 0.17 -4.30
CA HIS A 249 -7.85 -0.79 -5.10
C HIS A 249 -9.34 -0.42 -5.25
N ILE A 250 -9.92 0.11 -4.19
CA ILE A 250 -11.31 0.58 -4.15
C ILE A 250 -11.28 2.09 -3.89
N ASN A 251 -11.56 2.88 -4.92
CA ASN A 251 -11.41 4.33 -4.86
C ASN A 251 -12.33 5.02 -5.86
N TYR A 252 -13.37 5.71 -5.40
CA TYR A 252 -14.30 6.44 -6.25
C TYR A 252 -13.67 7.65 -6.97
N GLN A 253 -12.46 8.06 -6.61
CA GLN A 253 -11.67 9.07 -7.32
C GLN A 253 -10.73 8.43 -8.37
N GLY A 254 -10.77 7.10 -8.52
CA GLY A 254 -9.99 6.34 -9.48
C GLY A 254 -10.44 6.50 -10.93
N ASN A 255 -10.18 5.48 -11.74
CA ASN A 255 -10.64 5.44 -13.13
C ASN A 255 -12.16 5.29 -13.24
N GLU A 256 -12.69 5.32 -14.46
CA GLU A 256 -14.13 5.25 -14.72
C GLU A 256 -14.74 3.93 -14.23
N TRP A 257 -14.01 2.82 -14.37
CA TRP A 257 -14.42 1.52 -13.86
C TRP A 257 -14.58 1.52 -12.33
N ASN A 258 -13.60 2.08 -11.60
CA ASN A 258 -13.69 2.22 -10.14
C ASN A 258 -14.92 3.04 -9.70
N LYS A 259 -15.27 4.08 -10.47
CA LYS A 259 -16.45 4.89 -10.20
C LYS A 259 -17.75 4.13 -10.48
N ALA A 260 -17.75 3.28 -11.51
CA ALA A 260 -18.93 2.52 -11.91
C ALA A 260 -19.26 1.37 -10.95
N VAL A 261 -18.24 0.78 -10.29
CA VAL A 261 -18.44 -0.35 -9.38
C VAL A 261 -18.74 0.06 -7.94
N ILE A 262 -18.61 1.34 -7.59
CA ILE A 262 -18.87 1.85 -6.23
C ILE A 262 -20.18 2.62 -6.25
N GLU A 263 -21.11 2.20 -5.40
CA GLU A 263 -22.43 2.79 -5.24
C GLU A 263 -22.66 3.25 -3.80
N PHE A 264 -23.58 4.20 -3.61
CA PHE A 264 -24.09 4.48 -2.27
C PHE A 264 -24.92 3.28 -1.77
N LYS A 265 -24.73 2.90 -0.49
CA LYS A 265 -25.53 1.83 0.13
C LYS A 265 -27.02 2.18 0.11
N ASN A 266 -27.34 3.41 0.48
CA ASN A 266 -28.71 3.94 0.44
C ASN A 266 -28.89 4.73 -0.85
N GLN A 267 -29.74 4.24 -1.74
CA GLN A 267 -30.10 4.93 -2.97
C GLN A 267 -31.30 5.82 -2.69
N GLU A 268 -31.15 7.11 -2.91
CA GLU A 268 -32.26 8.05 -2.91
C GLU A 268 -32.73 8.21 -4.36
N ILE A 269 -34.03 8.03 -4.57
CA ILE A 269 -34.66 8.35 -5.86
C ILE A 269 -34.88 9.88 -5.86
N ALA A 270 -34.13 10.57 -6.71
CA ALA A 270 -34.43 11.98 -6.99
C ALA A 270 -35.81 12.06 -7.61
N GLN A 271 -36.73 12.77 -6.94
CA GLN A 271 -38.08 13.09 -7.45
C GLN A 271 -38.01 14.23 -8.43
#